data_4132f24189d9c13f1bfbaf1ebeaee0d9
#
_entry.id   4132f24189d9c13f1bfbaf1ebeaee0d9
#
_cell.length_a   1.000
_cell.length_b   1.000
_cell.length_c   1.000
_cell.angle_alpha   90.00
_cell.angle_beta   90.00
_cell.angle_gamma   90.00
#
_symmetry.space_group_name_H-M   'P 1'
#
loop_
_entity.id
_entity.type
_entity.pdbx_description
1 polymer ?
#
loop_
_entity_poly.entity_id
_entity_poly.type
_entity_poly.pdbx_seq_one_letter_code
_entity_poly.pdbx_strand_id
1 'polypeptide(L)'
;MSRFPRVYAESTIARMNKKLALPQETMSLLYDYFEAFANLYQLLPLKDAYKIISRQNKGLITLDEFIAFSEIARHEDHFYYILAKDELYLNAPKEKPIDREIVHSCLVDIDYEDYYNMADHQAGKPLKILPKQELLKYKEEMYIADTTYVRAMTNFLRTRLKMSEDEINYTISDFILIITCDDKPFDAVSKMLDRKNILMTKSQLEDFIKLFTDLSNNTRMPQNRGFTPLELSANRGGQKVINSISFGPNITAAFKSGEADIEEYRKGILMSELPEKFKMDMLRQLSQIEGKNTTPKKVGRNDPCPCGSGKKY
;
A
#
# COMPACT_ATOMS: atom_id res chain seq x y z
N MET A 1 -20.15 3.56 24.36
CA MET A 1 -19.06 4.38 24.93
C MET A 1 -17.95 4.40 23.92
N SER A 2 -17.41 5.57 23.59
CA SER A 2 -16.25 5.68 22.69
C SER A 2 -15.09 4.88 23.30
N ARG A 3 -14.49 3.97 22.54
CA ARG A 3 -13.31 3.20 22.94
C ARG A 3 -12.02 4.01 22.82
N PHE A 4 -12.08 5.16 22.13
CA PHE A 4 -10.94 6.03 21.94
C PHE A 4 -10.61 6.87 23.17
N PRO A 5 -9.34 7.24 23.35
CA PRO A 5 -8.90 8.17 24.36
C PRO A 5 -9.66 9.49 24.24
N ARG A 6 -10.05 10.06 25.38
CA ARG A 6 -10.71 11.37 25.38
C ARG A 6 -9.72 12.44 24.98
N VAL A 7 -10.08 13.31 24.04
CA VAL A 7 -9.35 14.55 23.75
C VAL A 7 -9.52 15.51 24.93
N TYR A 8 -8.42 16.06 25.42
CA TYR A 8 -8.42 17.01 26.54
C TYR A 8 -8.47 18.45 26.03
N ALA A 9 -8.97 19.36 26.89
CA ALA A 9 -8.92 20.78 26.61
C ALA A 9 -7.46 21.27 26.52
N GLU A 10 -7.19 22.25 25.64
CA GLU A 10 -5.86 22.84 25.42
C GLU A 10 -5.16 23.26 26.73
N SER A 11 -5.92 23.84 27.68
CA SER A 11 -5.37 24.21 28.98
C SER A 11 -4.87 23.02 29.81
N THR A 12 -5.47 21.84 29.65
CA THR A 12 -5.02 20.60 30.28
C THR A 12 -3.74 20.11 29.62
N ILE A 13 -3.72 20.06 28.30
CA ILE A 13 -2.53 19.70 27.51
C ILE A 13 -1.35 20.63 27.82
N ALA A 14 -1.58 21.96 27.83
CA ALA A 14 -0.54 22.93 28.17
C ALA A 14 0.05 22.70 29.58
N ARG A 15 -0.80 22.35 30.55
CA ARG A 15 -0.34 22.00 31.92
C ARG A 15 0.47 20.70 31.95
N MET A 16 0.09 19.70 31.15
CA MET A 16 0.83 18.44 31.03
C MET A 16 2.19 18.66 30.39
N ASN A 17 2.25 19.41 29.29
CA ASN A 17 3.49 19.79 28.60
C ASN A 17 4.42 20.59 29.53
N LYS A 18 3.89 21.54 30.30
CA LYS A 18 4.67 22.28 31.31
C LYS A 18 5.27 21.37 32.37
N LYS A 19 4.54 20.33 32.81
CA LYS A 19 5.02 19.35 33.78
C LYS A 19 6.08 18.44 33.20
N LEU A 20 5.95 18.03 31.94
CA LEU A 20 6.94 17.23 31.22
C LEU A 20 8.26 17.99 31.01
N ALA A 21 8.16 19.31 30.82
CA ALA A 21 9.30 20.24 30.71
C ALA A 21 10.32 19.93 29.60
N LEU A 22 9.89 19.26 28.51
CA LEU A 22 10.72 19.08 27.33
C LEU A 22 10.90 20.39 26.54
N PRO A 23 12.05 20.61 25.92
CA PRO A 23 12.23 21.72 24.99
C PRO A 23 11.21 21.67 23.85
N GLN A 24 10.70 22.85 23.44
CA GLN A 24 9.70 22.94 22.38
C GLN A 24 10.17 22.30 21.06
N GLU A 25 11.46 22.46 20.71
CA GLU A 25 12.05 21.84 19.52
C GLU A 25 12.02 20.30 19.60
N THR A 26 12.25 19.76 20.80
CA THR A 26 12.17 18.30 21.03
C THR A 26 10.74 17.82 20.87
N MET A 27 9.76 18.51 21.45
CA MET A 27 8.35 18.15 21.30
C MET A 27 7.90 18.21 19.84
N SER A 28 8.24 19.30 19.13
CA SER A 28 7.93 19.43 17.69
C SER A 28 8.52 18.30 16.87
N LEU A 29 9.77 17.93 17.12
CA LEU A 29 10.42 16.82 16.43
C LEU A 29 9.75 15.47 16.74
N LEU A 30 9.25 15.26 17.96
CA LEU A 30 8.53 14.04 18.32
C LEU A 30 7.19 13.95 17.62
N TYR A 31 6.45 15.05 17.48
CA TYR A 31 5.23 15.08 16.65
C TYR A 31 5.54 14.80 15.19
N ASP A 32 6.58 15.43 14.61
CA ASP A 32 7.02 15.14 13.24
C ASP A 32 7.29 13.65 13.02
N TYR A 33 7.89 12.97 14.02
CA TYR A 33 8.11 11.52 13.97
C TYR A 33 6.80 10.73 14.05
N PHE A 34 5.86 11.11 14.93
CA PHE A 34 4.60 10.38 15.08
C PHE A 34 3.74 10.48 13.83
N GLU A 35 3.68 11.66 13.23
CA GLU A 35 3.03 11.89 11.94
C GLU A 35 3.67 11.07 10.83
N ALA A 36 5.01 11.10 10.74
CA ALA A 36 5.75 10.31 9.75
C ALA A 36 5.55 8.78 9.94
N PHE A 37 5.48 8.32 11.19
CA PHE A 37 5.20 6.92 11.48
C PHE A 37 3.77 6.52 11.11
N ALA A 38 2.79 7.37 11.41
CA ALA A 38 1.41 7.15 11.04
C ALA A 38 1.25 7.05 9.51
N ASN A 39 1.84 7.97 8.75
CA ASN A 39 1.73 7.98 7.29
C ASN A 39 2.51 6.83 6.62
N LEU A 40 3.73 6.52 7.09
CA LEU A 40 4.57 5.52 6.46
C LEU A 40 4.18 4.08 6.81
N TYR A 41 3.84 3.83 8.09
CA TYR A 41 3.62 2.48 8.59
C TYR A 41 2.15 2.19 8.89
N GLN A 42 1.31 3.22 9.07
CA GLN A 42 -0.08 3.20 9.51
C GLN A 42 -0.31 2.50 10.88
N LEU A 43 0.51 1.53 11.22
CA LEU A 43 0.50 0.81 12.48
C LEU A 43 1.93 0.60 12.97
N LEU A 44 2.30 1.20 14.11
CA LEU A 44 3.66 1.08 14.67
C LEU A 44 3.63 1.02 16.20
N PRO A 45 4.17 -0.06 16.85
CA PRO A 45 4.32 -0.11 18.29
C PRO A 45 5.23 1.02 18.82
N LEU A 46 4.86 1.65 19.94
CA LEU A 46 5.64 2.71 20.59
C LEU A 46 7.07 2.24 20.95
N LYS A 47 7.26 0.97 21.25
CA LYS A 47 8.60 0.37 21.44
C LYS A 47 9.50 0.53 20.22
N ASP A 48 8.94 0.32 19.03
CA ASP A 48 9.70 0.46 17.78
C ASP A 48 9.90 1.93 17.43
N ALA A 49 8.88 2.78 17.65
CA ALA A 49 8.99 4.23 17.53
C ALA A 49 10.13 4.79 18.39
N TYR A 50 10.17 4.44 19.69
CA TYR A 50 11.25 4.85 20.59
C TYR A 50 12.64 4.39 20.13
N LYS A 51 12.77 3.14 19.66
CA LYS A 51 14.05 2.62 19.12
C LYS A 51 14.52 3.42 17.91
N ILE A 52 13.61 3.78 17.00
CA ILE A 52 13.96 4.59 15.81
C ILE A 52 14.44 5.97 16.24
N ILE A 53 13.64 6.67 17.06
CA ILE A 53 13.94 8.03 17.54
C ILE A 53 15.28 8.04 18.27
N SER A 54 15.49 7.14 19.23
CA SER A 54 16.72 7.07 20.04
C SER A 54 17.97 6.76 19.21
N ARG A 55 17.85 5.94 18.16
CA ARG A 55 18.97 5.65 17.24
C ARG A 55 19.33 6.85 16.37
N GLN A 56 18.32 7.60 15.92
CA GLN A 56 18.49 8.73 15.02
C GLN A 56 18.86 10.03 15.75
N ASN A 57 18.59 10.09 17.06
CA ASN A 57 18.80 11.29 17.89
C ASN A 57 19.35 10.87 19.27
N LYS A 58 20.64 10.57 19.33
CA LYS A 58 21.28 10.12 20.57
C LYS A 58 21.13 11.15 21.70
N GLY A 59 20.57 10.73 22.82
CA GLY A 59 20.39 11.58 24.00
C GLY A 59 19.28 12.62 23.90
N LEU A 60 18.42 12.57 22.89
CA LEU A 60 17.30 13.51 22.71
C LEU A 60 16.28 13.38 23.83
N ILE A 61 15.92 12.14 24.19
CA ILE A 61 14.82 11.83 25.11
C ILE A 61 15.08 10.50 25.82
N THR A 62 14.73 10.42 27.09
CA THR A 62 14.71 9.17 27.86
C THR A 62 13.44 8.38 27.58
N LEU A 63 13.40 7.10 27.97
CA LEU A 63 12.23 6.27 27.81
C LEU A 63 11.02 6.81 28.60
N ASP A 64 11.26 7.28 29.84
CA ASP A 64 10.20 7.80 30.71
C ASP A 64 9.59 9.11 30.15
N GLU A 65 10.45 10.00 29.64
CA GLU A 65 9.99 11.22 28.94
C GLU A 65 9.22 10.89 27.66
N PHE A 66 9.68 9.91 26.87
CA PHE A 66 8.98 9.47 25.69
C PHE A 66 7.58 8.89 26.01
N ILE A 67 7.49 8.07 27.04
CA ILE A 67 6.19 7.54 27.53
C ILE A 67 5.29 8.69 27.99
N ALA A 68 5.82 9.64 28.76
CA ALA A 68 5.04 10.78 29.24
C ALA A 68 4.59 11.68 28.06
N PHE A 69 5.43 11.90 27.05
CA PHE A 69 5.07 12.60 25.82
C PHE A 69 3.96 11.85 25.06
N SER A 70 4.12 10.54 24.87
CA SER A 70 3.11 9.74 24.16
C SER A 70 1.75 9.73 24.86
N GLU A 71 1.72 9.83 26.20
CA GLU A 71 0.49 9.98 26.97
C GLU A 71 -0.17 11.36 26.74
N ILE A 72 0.60 12.42 26.50
CA ILE A 72 0.05 13.74 26.15
C ILE A 72 -0.52 13.68 24.74
N ALA A 73 0.28 13.26 23.76
CA ALA A 73 -0.12 13.15 22.35
C ALA A 73 -1.38 12.27 22.16
N ARG A 74 -1.55 11.23 23.00
CA ARG A 74 -2.74 10.38 23.01
C ARG A 74 -4.04 11.13 23.28
N HIS A 75 -3.97 12.26 23.97
CA HIS A 75 -5.13 13.07 24.39
C HIS A 75 -5.28 14.36 23.59
N GLU A 76 -4.55 14.51 22.50
CA GLU A 76 -4.67 15.60 21.54
C GLU A 76 -5.44 15.14 20.30
N ASP A 77 -5.88 16.10 19.50
CA ASP A 77 -6.58 15.84 18.25
C ASP A 77 -5.57 15.74 17.10
N HIS A 78 -5.35 14.53 16.61
CA HIS A 78 -4.45 14.21 15.52
C HIS A 78 -5.14 13.29 14.49
N PHE A 79 -4.57 13.17 13.28
CA PHE A 79 -5.00 12.18 12.29
C PHE A 79 -4.50 10.75 12.62
N TYR A 80 -3.94 10.53 13.80
CA TYR A 80 -3.54 9.25 14.34
C TYR A 80 -3.97 9.13 15.80
N TYR A 81 -4.06 7.90 16.26
CA TYR A 81 -4.33 7.56 17.65
C TYR A 81 -3.15 6.82 18.27
N ILE A 82 -3.03 6.89 19.59
CA ILE A 82 -2.14 6.02 20.36
C ILE A 82 -3.02 5.08 21.18
N LEU A 83 -3.16 3.84 20.72
CA LEU A 83 -4.13 2.88 21.24
C LEU A 83 -3.45 1.71 21.94
N ALA A 84 -4.11 1.20 22.98
CA ALA A 84 -3.77 -0.05 23.63
C ALA A 84 -4.63 -1.18 23.06
N LYS A 85 -4.16 -2.43 23.13
CA LYS A 85 -4.92 -3.58 22.64
C LYS A 85 -6.25 -3.80 23.38
N ASP A 86 -6.34 -3.43 24.66
CA ASP A 86 -7.58 -3.49 25.39
C ASP A 86 -8.63 -2.45 24.96
N GLU A 87 -8.25 -1.49 24.10
CA GLU A 87 -9.17 -0.56 23.44
C GLU A 87 -9.64 -1.08 22.07
N LEU A 88 -8.87 -1.98 21.47
CA LEU A 88 -9.10 -2.54 20.14
C LEU A 88 -9.74 -3.94 20.18
N TYR A 89 -9.33 -4.78 21.13
CA TYR A 89 -9.79 -6.15 21.25
C TYR A 89 -10.66 -6.34 22.50
N LEU A 90 -11.75 -7.09 22.36
CA LEU A 90 -12.57 -7.49 23.50
C LEU A 90 -11.76 -8.43 24.42
N ASN A 91 -11.78 -8.15 25.72
CA ASN A 91 -11.11 -8.97 26.73
C ASN A 91 -9.58 -9.03 26.66
N ALA A 92 -8.93 -8.15 25.90
CA ALA A 92 -7.49 -8.03 25.97
C ALA A 92 -7.04 -7.51 27.34
N PRO A 93 -5.92 -7.99 27.90
CA PRO A 93 -5.39 -7.48 29.16
C PRO A 93 -4.90 -6.04 28.98
N LYS A 94 -4.97 -5.26 30.05
CA LYS A 94 -4.40 -3.89 30.05
C LYS A 94 -2.92 -3.92 29.73
N GLU A 95 -2.52 -3.08 28.79
CA GLU A 95 -1.14 -2.93 28.37
C GLU A 95 -0.41 -1.84 29.15
N LYS A 96 0.93 -1.97 29.20
CA LYS A 96 1.78 -0.88 29.66
C LYS A 96 1.79 0.22 28.60
N PRO A 97 1.97 1.50 28.98
CA PRO A 97 1.97 2.60 28.02
C PRO A 97 2.92 2.41 26.84
N ILE A 98 4.11 1.83 27.06
CA ILE A 98 5.10 1.57 26.00
C ILE A 98 4.69 0.44 25.03
N ASP A 99 3.72 -0.39 25.39
CA ASP A 99 3.23 -1.48 24.53
C ASP A 99 2.11 -1.03 23.59
N ARG A 100 1.61 0.21 23.75
CA ARG A 100 0.64 0.82 22.85
C ARG A 100 1.18 1.01 21.45
N GLU A 101 0.31 1.32 20.51
CA GLU A 101 0.62 1.47 19.10
C GLU A 101 0.16 2.83 18.56
N ILE A 102 0.97 3.46 17.70
CA ILE A 102 0.55 4.56 16.83
C ILE A 102 -0.29 3.94 15.72
N VAL A 103 -1.53 4.38 15.58
CA VAL A 103 -2.51 3.87 14.61
C VAL A 103 -3.03 5.03 13.78
N HIS A 104 -2.87 4.98 12.47
CA HIS A 104 -3.44 5.98 11.57
C HIS A 104 -4.97 5.92 11.65
N SER A 105 -5.64 7.06 11.66
CA SER A 105 -7.09 7.18 11.85
C SER A 105 -7.89 6.39 10.81
N CYS A 106 -7.42 6.33 9.56
CA CYS A 106 -8.09 5.57 8.50
C CYS A 106 -8.31 4.08 8.81
N LEU A 107 -7.54 3.50 9.73
CA LEU A 107 -7.68 2.10 10.11
C LEU A 107 -8.80 1.84 11.13
N VAL A 108 -9.33 2.89 11.77
CA VAL A 108 -10.25 2.73 12.92
C VAL A 108 -11.43 3.69 12.93
N ASP A 109 -11.47 4.70 12.05
CA ASP A 109 -12.51 5.74 12.06
C ASP A 109 -13.89 5.21 11.62
N ILE A 110 -13.94 4.23 10.74
CA ILE A 110 -15.19 3.63 10.26
C ILE A 110 -15.51 2.38 11.08
N ASP A 111 -14.60 1.43 11.09
CA ASP A 111 -14.66 0.21 11.89
C ASP A 111 -13.24 -0.28 12.20
N TYR A 112 -13.11 -1.46 12.83
CA TYR A 112 -11.79 -2.00 13.19
C TYR A 112 -11.28 -3.06 12.22
N GLU A 113 -11.99 -3.34 11.14
CA GLU A 113 -11.61 -4.41 10.20
C GLU A 113 -10.29 -4.07 9.50
N ASP A 114 -10.12 -2.82 9.07
CA ASP A 114 -8.88 -2.36 8.43
C ASP A 114 -7.67 -2.43 9.38
N TYR A 115 -7.88 -2.15 10.68
CA TYR A 115 -6.83 -2.33 11.68
C TYR A 115 -6.41 -3.80 11.81
N TYR A 116 -7.38 -4.72 11.92
CA TYR A 116 -7.07 -6.15 12.05
C TYR A 116 -6.38 -6.69 10.81
N ASN A 117 -6.83 -6.32 9.63
CA ASN A 117 -6.21 -6.68 8.36
C ASN A 117 -4.77 -6.15 8.27
N MET A 118 -4.53 -4.89 8.67
CA MET A 118 -3.20 -4.30 8.68
C MET A 118 -2.27 -5.03 9.67
N ALA A 119 -2.75 -5.32 10.88
CA ALA A 119 -1.99 -6.05 11.89
C ALA A 119 -1.58 -7.46 11.39
N ASP A 120 -2.50 -8.18 10.74
CA ASP A 120 -2.22 -9.50 10.14
C ASP A 120 -1.24 -9.39 8.99
N HIS A 121 -1.40 -8.41 8.10
CA HIS A 121 -0.46 -8.20 7.00
C HIS A 121 0.95 -7.84 7.48
N GLN A 122 1.09 -7.09 8.56
CA GLN A 122 2.39 -6.73 9.14
C GLN A 122 3.03 -7.84 9.97
N ALA A 123 2.25 -8.83 10.41
CA ALA A 123 2.73 -9.89 11.29
C ALA A 123 3.95 -10.63 10.72
N GLY A 124 5.00 -10.76 11.54
CA GLY A 124 6.23 -11.46 11.17
C GLY A 124 7.11 -10.77 10.12
N LYS A 125 6.71 -9.61 9.59
CA LYS A 125 7.54 -8.85 8.66
C LYS A 125 8.55 -7.97 9.40
N PRO A 126 9.79 -7.83 8.87
CA PRO A 126 10.77 -6.91 9.43
C PRO A 126 10.30 -5.45 9.26
N LEU A 127 10.80 -4.56 10.12
CA LEU A 127 10.55 -3.12 10.04
C LEU A 127 11.64 -2.46 9.20
N LYS A 128 11.26 -1.72 8.16
CA LYS A 128 12.17 -0.87 7.39
C LYS A 128 12.39 0.45 8.12
N ILE A 129 13.63 0.70 8.52
CA ILE A 129 14.01 1.97 9.13
C ILE A 129 14.69 2.83 8.06
N LEU A 130 14.08 3.95 7.71
CA LEU A 130 14.64 4.92 6.79
C LEU A 130 15.64 5.85 7.49
N PRO A 131 16.59 6.45 6.75
CA PRO A 131 17.37 7.57 7.28
C PRO A 131 16.46 8.71 7.79
N LYS A 132 16.88 9.42 8.85
CA LYS A 132 16.06 10.47 9.50
C LYS A 132 15.45 11.45 8.48
N GLN A 133 16.29 12.00 7.60
CA GLN A 133 15.86 13.02 6.62
C GLN A 133 14.83 12.48 5.61
N GLU A 134 14.89 11.21 5.27
CA GLU A 134 13.90 10.56 4.38
C GLU A 134 12.62 10.25 5.15
N LEU A 135 12.73 9.71 6.36
CA LEU A 135 11.60 9.36 7.22
C LEU A 135 10.73 10.58 7.53
N LEU A 136 11.33 11.68 7.95
CA LEU A 136 10.59 12.88 8.34
C LEU A 136 9.86 13.60 7.18
N LYS A 137 10.12 13.27 5.93
CA LYS A 137 9.30 13.75 4.80
C LYS A 137 7.88 13.16 4.83
N TYR A 138 7.72 11.98 5.41
CA TYR A 138 6.42 11.33 5.55
C TYR A 138 5.51 12.00 6.60
N LYS A 139 5.97 13.01 7.36
CA LYS A 139 5.09 13.81 8.20
C LYS A 139 4.04 14.58 7.39
N GLU A 140 4.39 14.96 6.17
CA GLU A 140 3.46 15.59 5.24
C GLU A 140 2.44 14.55 4.75
N GLU A 141 1.17 14.83 4.97
CA GLU A 141 0.07 14.04 4.41
C GLU A 141 0.19 14.03 2.88
N MET A 142 -0.02 12.91 2.26
CA MET A 142 0.11 12.74 0.80
C MET A 142 1.54 12.92 0.26
N TYR A 143 2.58 12.80 1.10
CA TYR A 143 3.95 12.83 0.60
C TYR A 143 4.21 11.71 -0.39
N ILE A 144 4.64 12.06 -1.59
CA ILE A 144 5.07 11.15 -2.65
C ILE A 144 6.58 11.24 -2.79
N ALA A 145 7.27 10.12 -2.55
CA ALA A 145 8.72 10.07 -2.70
C ALA A 145 9.12 10.29 -4.18
N ASP A 146 10.02 11.23 -4.43
CA ASP A 146 10.55 11.50 -5.77
C ASP A 146 11.52 10.40 -6.21
N THR A 147 10.98 9.30 -6.70
CA THR A 147 11.72 8.15 -7.20
C THR A 147 11.85 8.17 -8.72
N THR A 148 12.79 7.40 -9.27
CA THR A 148 12.89 7.20 -10.73
C THR A 148 11.62 6.64 -11.33
N TYR A 149 10.87 5.82 -10.57
CA TYR A 149 9.62 5.20 -11.00
C TYR A 149 8.47 6.20 -11.05
N VAL A 150 8.36 7.07 -10.06
CA VAL A 150 7.39 8.19 -10.07
C VAL A 150 7.69 9.12 -11.24
N ARG A 151 8.97 9.52 -11.44
CA ARG A 151 9.36 10.36 -12.58
C ARG A 151 9.10 9.70 -13.93
N ALA A 152 9.32 8.39 -14.08
CA ALA A 152 9.05 7.66 -15.30
C ALA A 152 7.55 7.64 -15.63
N MET A 153 6.69 7.36 -14.63
CA MET A 153 5.23 7.40 -14.78
C MET A 153 4.75 8.82 -15.11
N THR A 154 5.23 9.83 -14.39
CA THR A 154 4.94 11.26 -14.65
C THR A 154 5.29 11.64 -16.10
N ASN A 155 6.46 11.23 -16.58
CA ASN A 155 6.86 11.50 -17.96
C ASN A 155 5.96 10.79 -18.99
N PHE A 156 5.53 9.57 -18.71
CA PHE A 156 4.58 8.86 -19.56
C PHE A 156 3.22 9.58 -19.63
N LEU A 157 2.65 9.98 -18.50
CA LEU A 157 1.40 10.74 -18.45
C LEU A 157 1.50 12.04 -19.26
N ARG A 158 2.62 12.78 -19.10
CA ARG A 158 2.87 14.05 -19.80
C ARG A 158 3.06 13.85 -21.31
N THR A 159 3.91 12.90 -21.71
CA THR A 159 4.36 12.80 -23.12
C THR A 159 3.47 11.90 -23.97
N ARG A 160 2.96 10.80 -23.40
CA ARG A 160 2.18 9.80 -24.15
C ARG A 160 0.68 10.02 -24.02
N LEU A 161 0.19 10.45 -22.85
CA LEU A 161 -1.23 10.72 -22.62
C LEU A 161 -1.59 12.20 -22.70
N LYS A 162 -0.58 13.11 -22.82
CA LYS A 162 -0.76 14.55 -22.99
C LYS A 162 -1.56 15.23 -21.86
N MET A 163 -1.45 14.71 -20.64
CA MET A 163 -2.09 15.30 -19.46
C MET A 163 -1.42 16.61 -19.04
N SER A 164 -2.18 17.52 -18.49
CA SER A 164 -1.69 18.73 -17.82
C SER A 164 -0.97 18.40 -16.52
N GLU A 165 -0.17 19.34 -15.99
CA GLU A 165 0.56 19.13 -14.74
C GLU A 165 -0.38 18.86 -13.55
N ASP A 166 -1.53 19.54 -13.50
CA ASP A 166 -2.52 19.32 -12.44
C ASP A 166 -3.13 17.91 -12.52
N GLU A 167 -3.53 17.46 -13.74
CA GLU A 167 -4.02 16.11 -13.95
C GLU A 167 -2.98 15.05 -13.60
N ILE A 168 -1.70 15.30 -13.92
CA ILE A 168 -0.59 14.40 -13.57
C ILE A 168 -0.45 14.29 -12.06
N ASN A 169 -0.44 15.40 -11.34
CA ASN A 169 -0.29 15.40 -9.89
C ASN A 169 -1.41 14.60 -9.21
N TYR A 170 -2.67 14.85 -9.58
CA TYR A 170 -3.82 14.08 -9.07
C TYR A 170 -3.73 12.61 -9.45
N THR A 171 -3.34 12.29 -10.69
CA THR A 171 -3.27 10.90 -11.17
C THR A 171 -2.16 10.12 -10.48
N ILE A 172 -1.00 10.73 -10.24
CA ILE A 172 0.09 10.10 -9.48
C ILE A 172 -0.33 9.87 -8.02
N SER A 173 -1.01 10.84 -7.39
CA SER A 173 -1.55 10.67 -6.03
C SER A 173 -2.55 9.52 -5.96
N ASP A 174 -3.48 9.43 -6.92
CA ASP A 174 -4.43 8.32 -7.02
C ASP A 174 -3.70 6.96 -7.20
N PHE A 175 -2.66 6.91 -8.04
CA PHE A 175 -1.88 5.68 -8.22
C PHE A 175 -1.20 5.24 -6.93
N ILE A 176 -0.56 6.16 -6.21
CA ILE A 176 0.10 5.84 -4.94
C ILE A 176 -0.93 5.38 -3.90
N LEU A 177 -2.08 6.05 -3.80
CA LEU A 177 -3.16 5.65 -2.91
C LEU A 177 -3.68 4.23 -3.24
N ILE A 178 -3.96 3.96 -4.51
CA ILE A 178 -4.39 2.63 -4.97
C ILE A 178 -3.33 1.57 -4.63
N ILE A 179 -2.06 1.84 -4.90
CA ILE A 179 -0.96 0.89 -4.63
C ILE A 179 -0.84 0.59 -3.13
N THR A 180 -1.04 1.59 -2.28
CA THR A 180 -0.83 1.45 -0.83
C THR A 180 -2.04 0.92 -0.08
N CYS A 181 -3.27 1.11 -0.61
CA CYS A 181 -4.51 0.80 0.12
C CYS A 181 -5.32 -0.33 -0.51
N ASP A 182 -5.09 -0.72 -1.77
CA ASP A 182 -5.91 -1.73 -2.44
C ASP A 182 -5.15 -3.07 -2.57
N ASP A 183 -5.83 -4.17 -2.25
CA ASP A 183 -5.27 -5.53 -2.38
C ASP A 183 -5.06 -5.93 -3.85
N LYS A 184 -5.78 -5.29 -4.77
CA LYS A 184 -5.74 -5.55 -6.22
C LYS A 184 -5.49 -4.25 -6.99
N PRO A 185 -4.31 -3.64 -6.86
CA PRO A 185 -4.05 -2.30 -7.39
C PRO A 185 -4.24 -2.20 -8.91
N PHE A 186 -4.01 -3.28 -9.67
CA PHE A 186 -4.25 -3.28 -11.12
C PHE A 186 -5.75 -3.24 -11.46
N ASP A 187 -6.59 -3.94 -10.71
CA ASP A 187 -8.04 -3.89 -10.88
C ASP A 187 -8.59 -2.50 -10.54
N ALA A 188 -8.11 -1.94 -9.44
CA ALA A 188 -8.51 -0.61 -8.97
C ALA A 188 -8.08 0.49 -9.95
N VAL A 189 -6.83 0.46 -10.43
CA VAL A 189 -6.34 1.45 -11.40
C VAL A 189 -7.06 1.34 -12.74
N SER A 190 -7.36 0.13 -13.21
CA SER A 190 -8.15 -0.07 -14.43
C SER A 190 -9.52 0.59 -14.33
N LYS A 191 -10.25 0.35 -13.22
CA LYS A 191 -11.54 0.99 -12.95
C LYS A 191 -11.44 2.52 -12.83
N MET A 192 -10.35 3.02 -12.27
CA MET A 192 -10.10 4.46 -12.15
C MET A 192 -9.87 5.09 -13.53
N LEU A 193 -9.04 4.48 -14.38
CA LEU A 193 -8.79 4.93 -15.75
C LEU A 193 -10.08 4.93 -16.58
N ASP A 194 -10.90 3.88 -16.45
CA ASP A 194 -12.20 3.80 -17.10
C ASP A 194 -13.14 4.94 -16.66
N ARG A 195 -13.26 5.19 -15.35
CA ARG A 195 -14.09 6.29 -14.81
C ARG A 195 -13.66 7.67 -15.30
N LYS A 196 -12.34 7.86 -15.48
CA LYS A 196 -11.76 9.10 -16.00
C LYS A 196 -11.79 9.17 -17.54
N ASN A 197 -12.33 8.17 -18.24
CA ASN A 197 -12.32 8.04 -19.71
C ASN A 197 -10.92 8.18 -20.32
N ILE A 198 -9.90 7.66 -19.64
CA ILE A 198 -8.53 7.66 -20.13
C ILE A 198 -8.36 6.45 -21.05
N LEU A 199 -8.46 6.71 -22.35
CA LEU A 199 -8.28 5.69 -23.39
C LEU A 199 -6.81 5.61 -23.78
N MET A 200 -6.32 4.38 -23.94
CA MET A 200 -4.94 4.11 -24.34
C MET A 200 -4.93 3.24 -25.61
N THR A 201 -4.05 3.58 -26.54
CA THR A 201 -3.70 2.65 -27.63
C THR A 201 -3.02 1.41 -27.04
N LYS A 202 -2.93 0.34 -27.83
CA LYS A 202 -2.24 -0.89 -27.41
C LYS A 202 -0.80 -0.63 -26.90
N SER A 203 -0.02 0.13 -27.67
CA SER A 203 1.35 0.49 -27.27
C SER A 203 1.40 1.31 -25.97
N GLN A 204 0.46 2.24 -25.77
CA GLN A 204 0.39 3.02 -24.53
C GLN A 204 0.00 2.13 -23.35
N LEU A 205 -0.89 1.17 -23.54
CA LEU A 205 -1.29 0.22 -22.50
C LEU A 205 -0.14 -0.69 -22.08
N GLU A 206 0.65 -1.19 -23.03
CA GLU A 206 1.85 -2.00 -22.75
C GLU A 206 2.88 -1.20 -21.92
N ASP A 207 3.19 0.04 -22.36
CA ASP A 207 4.07 0.95 -21.61
C ASP A 207 3.52 1.24 -20.19
N PHE A 208 2.21 1.51 -20.09
CA PHE A 208 1.55 1.78 -18.82
C PHE A 208 1.66 0.60 -17.85
N ILE A 209 1.35 -0.62 -18.31
CA ILE A 209 1.42 -1.84 -17.47
C ILE A 209 2.82 -2.01 -16.90
N LYS A 210 3.85 -1.85 -17.73
CA LYS A 210 5.24 -1.94 -17.29
C LYS A 210 5.57 -0.88 -16.24
N LEU A 211 5.26 0.37 -16.51
CA LEU A 211 5.53 1.49 -15.61
C LEU A 211 4.74 1.38 -14.30
N PHE A 212 3.48 0.94 -14.35
CA PHE A 212 2.67 0.75 -13.15
C PHE A 212 3.16 -0.44 -12.31
N THR A 213 3.62 -1.51 -12.95
CA THR A 213 4.28 -2.64 -12.29
C THR A 213 5.55 -2.18 -11.55
N ASP A 214 6.39 -1.41 -12.24
CA ASP A 214 7.63 -0.89 -11.66
C ASP A 214 7.33 0.06 -10.50
N LEU A 215 6.35 0.95 -10.65
CA LEU A 215 5.89 1.86 -9.62
C LEU A 215 5.38 1.09 -8.40
N SER A 216 4.48 0.11 -8.60
CA SER A 216 3.91 -0.71 -7.53
C SER A 216 4.99 -1.50 -6.76
N ASN A 217 5.94 -2.11 -7.49
CA ASN A 217 7.01 -2.90 -6.87
C ASN A 217 8.01 -2.05 -6.07
N ASN A 218 8.08 -0.75 -6.33
CA ASN A 218 9.04 0.18 -5.74
C ASN A 218 8.38 1.28 -4.88
N THR A 219 7.08 1.22 -4.63
CA THR A 219 6.38 2.06 -3.68
C THR A 219 6.45 1.45 -2.27
N ARG A 220 6.75 2.26 -1.26
CA ARG A 220 6.74 1.81 0.15
C ARG A 220 5.31 1.55 0.59
N MET A 221 5.11 0.43 1.28
CA MET A 221 3.79 -0.04 1.65
C MET A 221 3.67 -0.17 3.17
N PRO A 222 2.61 0.38 3.79
CA PRO A 222 2.34 0.20 5.22
C PRO A 222 2.24 -1.26 5.62
N GLN A 223 1.51 -2.09 4.86
CA GLN A 223 1.36 -3.54 5.08
C GLN A 223 2.68 -4.31 4.96
N ASN A 224 3.72 -3.72 4.40
CA ASN A 224 5.08 -4.25 4.35
C ASN A 224 6.01 -3.57 5.37
N ARG A 225 5.46 -2.88 6.37
CA ARG A 225 6.20 -2.17 7.41
C ARG A 225 7.28 -1.24 6.83
N GLY A 226 6.91 -0.45 5.80
CA GLY A 226 7.77 0.53 5.13
C GLY A 226 8.74 -0.03 4.08
N PHE A 227 8.76 -1.34 3.85
CA PHE A 227 9.47 -1.92 2.70
C PHE A 227 8.66 -1.72 1.41
N THR A 228 9.37 -1.56 0.29
CA THR A 228 8.75 -1.80 -1.01
C THR A 228 8.56 -3.31 -1.23
N PRO A 229 7.62 -3.75 -2.08
CA PRO A 229 7.47 -5.17 -2.43
C PRO A 229 8.79 -5.79 -2.92
N LEU A 230 9.55 -5.08 -3.74
CA LEU A 230 10.83 -5.54 -4.27
C LEU A 230 11.88 -5.72 -3.17
N GLU A 231 12.04 -4.73 -2.27
CA GLU A 231 12.96 -4.82 -1.12
C GLU A 231 12.59 -6.00 -0.20
N LEU A 232 11.29 -6.19 0.09
CA LEU A 232 10.84 -7.27 0.96
C LEU A 232 11.07 -8.64 0.34
N SER A 233 10.85 -8.79 -0.97
CA SER A 233 11.08 -10.05 -1.67
C SER A 233 12.58 -10.41 -1.74
N ALA A 234 13.45 -9.42 -1.90
CA ALA A 234 14.91 -9.63 -1.85
C ALA A 234 15.36 -10.16 -0.48
N ASN A 235 14.77 -9.65 0.61
CA ASN A 235 15.04 -10.13 1.97
C ASN A 235 14.54 -11.55 2.25
N ARG A 236 13.56 -12.04 1.49
CA ARG A 236 12.96 -13.39 1.62
C ARG A 236 13.55 -14.42 0.65
N GLY A 237 14.66 -14.16 -0.01
CA GLY A 237 15.30 -15.07 -0.96
C GLY A 237 14.73 -15.05 -2.38
N GLY A 238 14.19 -13.92 -2.81
CA GLY A 238 13.95 -13.64 -4.23
C GLY A 238 12.61 -14.11 -4.82
N GLN A 239 11.61 -14.46 -4.01
CA GLN A 239 10.26 -14.63 -4.55
C GLN A 239 9.64 -13.27 -4.91
N LYS A 240 9.53 -12.98 -6.21
CA LYS A 240 8.84 -11.79 -6.71
C LYS A 240 7.37 -11.85 -6.32
N VAL A 241 6.89 -10.82 -5.60
CA VAL A 241 5.45 -10.62 -5.40
C VAL A 241 4.91 -10.04 -6.70
N ILE A 242 4.13 -10.81 -7.42
CA ILE A 242 3.47 -10.38 -8.65
C ILE A 242 1.99 -10.19 -8.34
N ASN A 243 1.48 -8.98 -8.55
CA ASN A 243 0.05 -8.70 -8.44
C ASN A 243 -0.69 -9.24 -9.68
N SER A 244 -2.00 -9.50 -9.58
CA SER A 244 -2.82 -9.90 -10.72
C SER A 244 -3.25 -8.68 -11.54
N ILE A 245 -3.47 -8.84 -12.84
CA ILE A 245 -4.01 -7.82 -13.75
C ILE A 245 -5.40 -8.24 -14.21
N SER A 246 -6.36 -7.30 -14.29
CA SER A 246 -7.64 -7.53 -14.93
C SER A 246 -7.99 -6.47 -15.97
N PHE A 247 -8.75 -6.85 -16.99
CA PHE A 247 -9.30 -5.90 -17.95
C PHE A 247 -10.48 -5.15 -17.34
N GLY A 248 -10.47 -3.82 -17.47
CA GLY A 248 -11.57 -2.98 -17.04
C GLY A 248 -12.83 -3.16 -17.89
N PRO A 249 -14.00 -2.63 -17.42
CA PRO A 249 -15.28 -2.76 -18.12
C PRO A 249 -15.26 -2.26 -19.55
N ASN A 250 -14.60 -1.13 -19.83
CA ASN A 250 -14.55 -0.52 -21.17
C ASN A 250 -13.74 -1.38 -22.14
N ILE A 251 -12.57 -1.88 -21.71
CA ILE A 251 -11.75 -2.80 -22.52
C ILE A 251 -12.52 -4.11 -22.76
N THR A 252 -13.19 -4.61 -21.71
CA THR A 252 -14.04 -5.80 -21.83
C THR A 252 -15.22 -5.58 -22.77
N ALA A 253 -15.83 -4.38 -22.77
CA ALA A 253 -16.89 -4.02 -23.69
C ALA A 253 -16.38 -3.91 -25.13
N ALA A 254 -15.21 -3.29 -25.36
CA ALA A 254 -14.59 -3.19 -26.67
C ALA A 254 -14.27 -4.57 -27.29
N PHE A 255 -13.84 -5.54 -26.47
CA PHE A 255 -13.69 -6.92 -26.93
C PHE A 255 -15.03 -7.58 -27.29
N LYS A 256 -16.09 -7.33 -26.49
CA LYS A 256 -17.41 -7.90 -26.75
C LYS A 256 -18.12 -7.27 -27.94
N SER A 257 -17.88 -5.98 -28.20
CA SER A 257 -18.44 -5.27 -29.36
C SER A 257 -17.67 -5.54 -30.67
N GLY A 258 -16.47 -6.13 -30.59
CA GLY A 258 -15.60 -6.34 -31.73
C GLY A 258 -14.79 -5.10 -32.15
N GLU A 259 -14.84 -4.01 -31.36
CA GLU A 259 -14.00 -2.82 -31.57
C GLU A 259 -12.52 -3.09 -31.29
N ALA A 260 -12.21 -4.09 -30.45
CA ALA A 260 -10.87 -4.57 -30.19
C ALA A 260 -10.74 -6.04 -30.60
N ASP A 261 -9.65 -6.37 -31.34
CA ASP A 261 -9.40 -7.75 -31.78
C ASP A 261 -8.71 -8.55 -30.65
N ILE A 262 -9.45 -9.50 -30.08
CA ILE A 262 -8.96 -10.37 -28.99
C ILE A 262 -7.73 -11.18 -29.42
N GLU A 263 -7.68 -11.67 -30.66
CA GLU A 263 -6.56 -12.48 -31.13
C GLU A 263 -5.28 -11.64 -31.32
N GLU A 264 -5.42 -10.40 -31.74
CA GLU A 264 -4.31 -9.47 -31.82
C GLU A 264 -3.74 -9.16 -30.41
N TYR A 265 -4.64 -8.90 -29.45
CA TYR A 265 -4.25 -8.69 -28.06
C TYR A 265 -3.57 -9.93 -27.46
N ARG A 266 -4.11 -11.13 -27.75
CA ARG A 266 -3.52 -12.40 -27.32
C ARG A 266 -2.09 -12.56 -27.83
N LYS A 267 -1.85 -12.30 -29.10
CA LYS A 267 -0.51 -12.33 -29.70
C LYS A 267 0.41 -11.32 -29.04
N GLY A 268 -0.08 -10.09 -28.81
CA GLY A 268 0.67 -9.04 -28.14
C GLY A 268 1.10 -9.44 -26.71
N ILE A 269 0.19 -10.03 -25.93
CA ILE A 269 0.50 -10.52 -24.60
C ILE A 269 1.58 -11.60 -24.63
N LEU A 270 1.48 -12.57 -25.54
CA LEU A 270 2.46 -13.65 -25.69
C LEU A 270 3.85 -13.15 -26.10
N MET A 271 3.91 -12.12 -26.94
CA MET A 271 5.17 -11.52 -27.43
C MET A 271 5.73 -10.45 -26.49
N SER A 272 4.98 -10.03 -25.46
CA SER A 272 5.43 -9.01 -24.51
C SER A 272 6.52 -9.56 -23.58
N GLU A 273 7.34 -8.66 -23.02
CA GLU A 273 8.32 -8.98 -21.96
C GLU A 273 7.69 -9.03 -20.57
N LEU A 274 6.36 -9.14 -20.46
CA LEU A 274 5.66 -9.24 -19.20
C LEU A 274 6.04 -10.53 -18.46
N PRO A 275 6.05 -10.52 -17.10
CA PRO A 275 6.21 -11.73 -16.32
C PRO A 275 5.13 -12.78 -16.66
N GLU A 276 5.53 -14.06 -16.75
CA GLU A 276 4.64 -15.15 -17.20
C GLU A 276 3.30 -15.23 -16.43
N LYS A 277 3.30 -14.91 -15.14
CA LYS A 277 2.07 -14.88 -14.35
C LYS A 277 1.06 -13.85 -14.87
N PHE A 278 1.53 -12.65 -15.23
CA PHE A 278 0.67 -11.61 -15.82
C PHE A 278 0.13 -12.04 -17.19
N LYS A 279 1.00 -12.61 -18.03
CA LYS A 279 0.56 -13.16 -19.33
C LYS A 279 -0.57 -14.18 -19.13
N MET A 280 -0.37 -15.12 -18.22
CA MET A 280 -1.36 -16.17 -17.92
C MET A 280 -2.68 -15.60 -17.37
N ASP A 281 -2.63 -14.61 -16.47
CA ASP A 281 -3.82 -13.96 -15.93
C ASP A 281 -4.59 -13.21 -17.01
N MET A 282 -3.90 -12.45 -17.86
CA MET A 282 -4.52 -11.73 -18.99
C MET A 282 -5.11 -12.69 -20.02
N LEU A 283 -4.38 -13.75 -20.41
CA LEU A 283 -4.87 -14.76 -21.35
C LEU A 283 -6.12 -15.50 -20.82
N ARG A 284 -6.15 -15.79 -19.51
CA ARG A 284 -7.32 -16.37 -18.84
C ARG A 284 -8.55 -15.47 -18.96
N GLN A 285 -8.38 -14.16 -18.73
CA GLN A 285 -9.47 -13.19 -18.84
C GLN A 285 -9.95 -13.04 -20.27
N LEU A 286 -9.06 -12.99 -21.27
CA LEU A 286 -9.46 -13.00 -22.69
C LEU A 286 -10.31 -14.24 -23.02
N SER A 287 -9.91 -15.42 -22.55
CA SER A 287 -10.67 -16.65 -22.75
C SER A 287 -12.05 -16.64 -22.07
N GLN A 288 -12.18 -15.96 -20.91
CA GLN A 288 -13.47 -15.76 -20.24
C GLN A 288 -14.38 -14.80 -21.03
N ILE A 289 -13.80 -13.70 -21.56
CA ILE A 289 -14.55 -12.73 -22.39
C ILE A 289 -15.08 -13.36 -23.67
N GLU A 290 -14.32 -14.26 -24.30
CA GLU A 290 -14.73 -15.02 -25.49
C GLU A 290 -15.84 -16.06 -25.22
N GLY A 291 -16.21 -16.27 -23.96
CA GLY A 291 -17.20 -17.30 -23.60
C GLY A 291 -16.68 -18.74 -23.76
N LYS A 292 -15.40 -18.89 -24.04
CA LYS A 292 -14.73 -20.20 -24.06
C LYS A 292 -14.46 -20.62 -22.61
N ASN A 293 -15.49 -21.15 -21.94
CA ASN A 293 -15.29 -21.86 -20.69
C ASN A 293 -14.34 -23.03 -20.94
N THR A 294 -13.05 -22.87 -20.69
CA THR A 294 -12.13 -23.98 -20.54
C THR A 294 -12.36 -24.64 -19.17
N THR A 295 -13.54 -25.23 -18.98
CA THR A 295 -13.65 -26.34 -18.05
C THR A 295 -12.68 -27.42 -18.58
N PRO A 296 -11.68 -27.84 -17.80
CA PRO A 296 -10.85 -28.97 -18.24
C PRO A 296 -11.79 -30.11 -18.56
N LYS A 297 -11.81 -30.55 -19.82
CA LYS A 297 -12.60 -31.68 -20.25
C LYS A 297 -12.19 -32.85 -19.37
N LYS A 298 -13.11 -33.37 -18.56
CA LYS A 298 -12.82 -34.54 -17.74
C LYS A 298 -12.33 -35.62 -18.72
N VAL A 299 -11.05 -35.96 -18.63
CA VAL A 299 -10.46 -37.02 -19.44
C VAL A 299 -11.13 -38.32 -19.02
N GLY A 300 -11.83 -38.93 -19.93
CA GLY A 300 -12.49 -40.23 -19.69
C GLY A 300 -11.46 -41.33 -19.63
N ARG A 301 -11.76 -42.41 -18.92
CA ARG A 301 -10.91 -43.58 -18.72
C ARG A 301 -10.36 -44.23 -20.02
N ASN A 302 -10.93 -43.87 -21.18
CA ASN A 302 -10.56 -44.42 -22.48
C ASN A 302 -10.00 -43.32 -23.43
N ASP A 303 -9.83 -42.07 -22.96
CA ASP A 303 -9.29 -41.00 -23.77
C ASP A 303 -7.75 -41.08 -23.83
N PRO A 304 -7.11 -40.60 -24.90
CA PRO A 304 -5.66 -40.54 -24.98
C PRO A 304 -5.11 -39.71 -23.82
N CYS A 305 -4.03 -40.18 -23.19
CA CYS A 305 -3.39 -39.43 -22.09
C CYS A 305 -2.94 -38.04 -22.57
N PRO A 306 -3.28 -36.94 -21.89
CA PRO A 306 -2.86 -35.58 -22.23
C PRO A 306 -1.34 -35.38 -22.25
N CYS A 307 -0.58 -36.30 -21.66
CA CYS A 307 0.90 -36.27 -21.65
C CYS A 307 1.54 -36.66 -23.01
N GLY A 308 0.72 -37.00 -24.04
CA GLY A 308 1.21 -37.37 -25.38
C GLY A 308 1.84 -38.73 -25.48
N SER A 309 1.76 -39.58 -24.45
CA SER A 309 2.37 -40.93 -24.42
C SER A 309 1.68 -41.96 -25.32
N GLY A 310 0.55 -41.62 -25.95
CA GLY A 310 -0.27 -42.56 -26.75
C GLY A 310 -0.99 -43.66 -25.95
N LYS A 311 -0.85 -43.70 -24.65
CA LYS A 311 -1.54 -44.64 -23.74
C LYS A 311 -2.90 -44.08 -23.32
N LYS A 312 -3.85 -44.98 -22.99
CA LYS A 312 -5.14 -44.56 -22.38
C LYS A 312 -4.90 -44.05 -20.97
N TYR A 313 -5.72 -43.04 -20.56
CA TYR A 313 -5.63 -42.41 -19.22
C TYR A 313 -6.19 -43.37 -18.16
#